data_2a864776a9c892f8b3acd79580dc9445
#
_entry.id   2a864776a9c892f8b3acd79580dc9445
#
_cell.length_a   1.000
_cell.length_b   1.000
_cell.length_c   1.000
_cell.angle_alpha   90.00
_cell.angle_beta   90.00
_cell.angle_gamma   90.00
#
_symmetry.space_group_name_H-M   'P 1'
#
loop_
_entity.id
_entity.type
_entity.pdbx_description
1 polymer ?
#
loop_
_entity_poly.entity_id
_entity_poly.type
_entity_poly.pdbx_seq_one_letter_code
_entity_poly.pdbx_strand_id
1 'polypeptide(L)'
;MKVLFALSLLCATTVMGQKSTVEAWETMFNGKDLTGWTPKIRYAKSGENVKNTFRVVDEKLVVSYDQYDSFNEQFGHLFYNKKFSYYRIKLQYRFTGEQAKDGPGWAYRNSGIMIHGQSPESIGKDQDFPVSIEVQLLGGNGKEKRTTCNLCTPGTNVVMNGKLFTPHCINSTSDTYHGDQWVNAEVIVLGDSIVQHFANDKMVLSYEKPQIGGGNVSGQENIFGTSGQLLTEGTISLQSE
;
A
#
# COMPACT_ATOMS: atom_id res chain seq x y z
N MET A 1 -68.40 6.85 -43.43
CA MET A 1 -67.48 7.91 -42.99
C MET A 1 -66.80 7.40 -41.69
N LYS A 2 -65.56 6.88 -41.76
CA LYS A 2 -64.84 6.35 -40.62
C LYS A 2 -63.75 7.40 -40.24
N VAL A 3 -63.81 7.91 -39.01
CA VAL A 3 -62.82 8.84 -38.48
C VAL A 3 -61.79 8.02 -37.65
N LEU A 4 -60.50 7.98 -38.07
CA LEU A 4 -59.40 7.42 -37.31
C LEU A 4 -58.77 8.54 -36.47
N PHE A 5 -58.70 8.36 -35.17
CA PHE A 5 -57.84 9.15 -34.26
C PHE A 5 -56.50 8.47 -34.11
N ALA A 6 -55.44 9.15 -34.54
CA ALA A 6 -54.07 8.74 -34.22
C ALA A 6 -53.63 9.36 -32.89
N LEU A 7 -53.42 8.50 -31.86
CA LEU A 7 -52.89 8.91 -30.57
C LEU A 7 -51.36 8.83 -30.63
N SER A 8 -50.70 9.99 -30.68
CA SER A 8 -49.25 10.08 -30.61
C SER A 8 -48.79 10.02 -29.14
N LEU A 9 -48.16 8.90 -28.75
CA LEU A 9 -47.56 8.72 -27.45
C LEU A 9 -46.19 9.42 -27.43
N LEU A 10 -46.08 10.61 -26.79
CA LEU A 10 -44.78 11.26 -26.53
C LEU A 10 -44.11 10.52 -25.35
N CYS A 11 -43.07 9.77 -25.66
CA CYS A 11 -42.20 9.16 -24.63
C CYS A 11 -41.18 10.20 -24.20
N ALA A 12 -41.37 10.82 -23.03
CA ALA A 12 -40.37 11.70 -22.44
C ALA A 12 -39.26 10.83 -21.80
N THR A 13 -38.14 10.72 -22.48
CA THR A 13 -36.91 10.14 -21.90
C THR A 13 -36.29 11.18 -20.96
N THR A 14 -36.45 10.98 -19.66
CA THR A 14 -35.63 11.70 -18.66
C THR A 14 -34.19 11.24 -18.77
N VAL A 15 -33.35 12.06 -19.40
CA VAL A 15 -31.89 11.93 -19.33
C VAL A 15 -31.52 12.29 -17.90
N MET A 16 -31.32 11.29 -17.04
CA MET A 16 -30.66 11.50 -15.75
C MET A 16 -29.21 11.93 -16.04
N GLY A 17 -28.94 13.20 -15.89
CA GLY A 17 -27.61 13.74 -15.96
C GLY A 17 -26.73 13.05 -14.90
N GLN A 18 -25.81 12.23 -15.35
CA GLN A 18 -24.76 11.66 -14.53
C GLN A 18 -23.94 12.85 -13.99
N LYS A 19 -24.13 13.21 -12.71
CA LYS A 19 -23.23 14.15 -12.03
C LYS A 19 -21.84 13.56 -12.11
N SER A 20 -20.98 14.15 -12.92
CA SER A 20 -19.54 13.93 -12.87
C SER A 20 -19.10 14.34 -11.46
N THR A 21 -18.90 13.37 -10.58
CA THR A 21 -18.23 13.60 -9.30
C THR A 21 -16.77 13.88 -9.64
N VAL A 22 -16.36 15.13 -9.53
CA VAL A 22 -14.94 15.50 -9.57
C VAL A 22 -14.29 14.78 -8.40
N GLU A 23 -13.37 13.86 -8.70
CA GLU A 23 -12.55 13.20 -7.66
C GLU A 23 -11.78 14.28 -6.89
N ALA A 24 -12.08 14.43 -5.60
CA ALA A 24 -11.35 15.35 -4.72
C ALA A 24 -10.13 14.62 -4.15
N TRP A 25 -8.93 15.10 -4.47
CA TRP A 25 -7.68 14.58 -3.89
C TRP A 25 -7.38 15.28 -2.56
N GLU A 26 -7.08 14.50 -1.52
CA GLU A 26 -6.54 14.98 -0.23
C GLU A 26 -5.02 14.76 -0.24
N THR A 27 -4.26 15.81 0.10
CA THR A 27 -2.81 15.71 0.25
C THR A 27 -2.47 15.12 1.61
N MET A 28 -1.90 13.91 1.64
CA MET A 28 -1.52 13.20 2.87
C MET A 28 -0.20 13.70 3.46
N PHE A 29 0.71 14.23 2.64
CA PHE A 29 2.03 14.73 3.06
C PHE A 29 2.15 16.22 2.76
N ASN A 30 2.50 17.02 3.77
CA ASN A 30 2.54 18.48 3.69
C ASN A 30 3.85 19.05 3.10
N GLY A 31 4.84 18.22 2.80
CA GLY A 31 6.15 18.64 2.27
C GLY A 31 7.09 19.27 3.30
N LYS A 32 6.70 19.41 4.57
CA LYS A 32 7.45 20.15 5.59
C LYS A 32 7.92 19.28 6.76
N ASP A 33 7.03 18.43 7.27
CA ASP A 33 7.27 17.62 8.45
C ASP A 33 6.39 16.35 8.43
N LEU A 34 6.48 15.55 9.48
CA LEU A 34 5.70 14.32 9.64
C LEU A 34 4.35 14.54 10.34
N THR A 35 3.81 15.74 10.37
CA THR A 35 2.47 16.03 10.93
C THR A 35 1.42 15.15 10.23
N GLY A 36 0.61 14.47 11.03
CA GLY A 36 -0.39 13.50 10.53
C GLY A 36 0.15 12.09 10.31
N TRP A 37 1.43 11.83 10.64
CA TRP A 37 2.08 10.54 10.51
C TRP A 37 2.68 10.06 11.83
N THR A 38 2.62 8.77 12.07
CA THR A 38 3.17 8.12 13.28
C THR A 38 4.20 7.05 12.86
N PRO A 39 5.48 7.22 13.19
CA PRO A 39 6.49 6.18 12.95
C PRO A 39 6.31 5.03 13.93
N LYS A 40 6.54 3.81 13.47
CA LYS A 40 6.69 2.62 14.30
C LYS A 40 7.86 1.80 13.74
N ILE A 41 8.92 1.72 14.49
CA ILE A 41 10.12 0.96 14.15
C ILE A 41 10.21 -0.24 15.09
N ARG A 42 10.61 -1.39 14.56
CA ARG A 42 10.80 -2.61 15.35
C ARG A 42 11.69 -2.32 16.56
N TYR A 43 11.39 -2.89 17.70
CA TYR A 43 12.02 -2.69 19.01
C TYR A 43 11.77 -1.34 19.68
N ALA A 44 11.12 -0.38 19.01
CA ALA A 44 10.78 0.93 19.55
C ALA A 44 9.28 1.05 19.86
N LYS A 45 8.91 2.07 20.63
CA LYS A 45 7.51 2.42 20.90
C LYS A 45 6.90 3.09 19.67
N SER A 46 5.57 2.97 19.52
CA SER A 46 4.82 3.76 18.54
C SER A 46 5.06 5.25 18.76
N GLY A 47 5.30 6.00 17.69
CA GLY A 47 5.64 7.42 17.71
C GLY A 47 7.14 7.72 17.82
N GLU A 48 7.97 6.73 18.15
CA GLU A 48 9.42 6.92 18.25
C GLU A 48 10.08 6.75 16.87
N ASN A 49 10.61 7.86 16.33
CA ASN A 49 11.36 7.87 15.07
C ASN A 49 12.86 7.65 15.34
N VAL A 50 13.22 6.38 15.56
CA VAL A 50 14.57 5.96 15.91
C VAL A 50 15.57 6.46 14.87
N LYS A 51 16.67 7.07 15.34
CA LYS A 51 17.77 7.58 14.48
C LYS A 51 17.27 8.43 13.30
N ASN A 52 16.12 9.09 13.48
CA ASN A 52 15.52 9.91 12.44
C ASN A 52 15.36 9.17 11.09
N THR A 53 14.92 7.90 11.14
CA THR A 53 14.75 7.02 9.96
C THR A 53 13.81 7.64 8.93
N PHE A 54 12.67 8.17 9.39
CA PHE A 54 11.76 8.92 8.52
C PHE A 54 12.00 10.41 8.71
N ARG A 55 12.29 11.11 7.63
CA ARG A 55 12.59 12.55 7.67
C ARG A 55 12.09 13.26 6.44
N VAL A 56 12.02 14.58 6.50
CA VAL A 56 11.70 15.43 5.35
C VAL A 56 12.97 16.14 4.90
N VAL A 57 13.31 15.99 3.63
CA VAL A 57 14.46 16.65 2.99
C VAL A 57 13.98 17.17 1.63
N ASP A 58 14.17 18.45 1.36
CA ASP A 58 13.78 19.09 0.10
C ASP A 58 12.33 18.75 -0.30
N GLU A 59 11.39 18.94 0.63
CA GLU A 59 9.96 18.67 0.45
C GLU A 59 9.62 17.21 0.10
N LYS A 60 10.54 16.26 0.37
CA LYS A 60 10.38 14.84 0.13
C LYS A 60 10.40 14.06 1.43
N LEU A 61 9.51 13.09 1.55
CA LEU A 61 9.59 12.08 2.59
C LEU A 61 10.75 11.14 2.24
N VAL A 62 11.71 11.03 3.14
CA VAL A 62 12.92 10.23 2.96
C VAL A 62 13.00 9.18 4.05
N VAL A 63 13.24 7.94 3.65
CA VAL A 63 13.69 6.86 4.52
C VAL A 63 15.22 6.82 4.46
N SER A 64 15.88 6.84 5.61
CA SER A 64 17.35 6.80 5.65
C SER A 64 17.86 6.01 6.83
N TYR A 65 18.86 5.18 6.59
CA TYR A 65 19.60 4.41 7.58
C TYR A 65 21.04 4.95 7.80
N ASP A 66 21.32 6.19 7.41
CA ASP A 66 22.65 6.81 7.49
C ASP A 66 23.20 6.96 8.92
N GLN A 67 22.32 6.92 9.93
CA GLN A 67 22.69 6.97 11.35
C GLN A 67 22.80 5.59 12.01
N TYR A 68 22.68 4.51 11.22
CA TYR A 68 22.76 3.15 11.72
C TYR A 68 24.13 2.56 11.44
N ASP A 69 24.76 1.98 12.47
CA ASP A 69 26.01 1.22 12.31
C ASP A 69 25.77 -0.10 11.55
N SER A 70 24.59 -0.67 11.75
CA SER A 70 24.08 -1.88 11.10
C SER A 70 22.56 -1.85 11.11
N PHE A 71 21.91 -2.52 10.15
CA PHE A 71 20.45 -2.59 10.02
C PHE A 71 19.77 -3.18 11.25
N ASN A 72 20.33 -4.26 11.81
CA ASN A 72 19.85 -4.93 13.03
C ASN A 72 18.33 -5.22 13.00
N GLU A 73 17.80 -5.63 11.86
CA GLU A 73 16.36 -5.91 11.66
C GLU A 73 15.42 -4.77 12.09
N GLN A 74 15.89 -3.54 12.03
CA GLN A 74 15.09 -2.36 12.39
C GLN A 74 14.17 -1.95 11.24
N PHE A 75 13.28 -2.87 10.89
CA PHE A 75 12.16 -2.59 9.98
C PHE A 75 11.27 -1.49 10.56
N GLY A 76 10.77 -0.62 9.71
CA GLY A 76 9.94 0.48 10.15
C GLY A 76 8.78 0.76 9.22
N HIS A 77 7.76 1.38 9.78
CA HIS A 77 6.58 1.81 9.04
C HIS A 77 6.16 3.20 9.50
N LEU A 78 5.83 4.06 8.57
CA LEU A 78 5.32 5.40 8.82
C LEU A 78 3.82 5.41 8.52
N PHE A 79 3.00 5.45 9.56
CA PHE A 79 1.55 5.32 9.50
C PHE A 79 0.87 6.67 9.32
N TYR A 80 -0.05 6.77 8.37
CA TYR A 80 -0.95 7.90 8.31
C TYR A 80 -2.05 7.76 9.36
N ASN A 81 -2.36 8.86 10.08
CA ASN A 81 -3.20 8.84 11.29
C ASN A 81 -4.71 8.78 11.01
N LYS A 82 -5.11 8.14 9.91
CA LYS A 82 -6.50 7.87 9.55
C LYS A 82 -6.65 6.46 9.01
N LYS A 83 -7.84 5.87 9.14
CA LYS A 83 -8.22 4.64 8.47
C LYS A 83 -9.01 4.95 7.21
N PHE A 84 -8.92 4.06 6.25
CA PHE A 84 -9.59 4.17 4.96
C PHE A 84 -10.21 2.84 4.55
N SER A 85 -11.32 2.91 3.79
CA SER A 85 -12.03 1.75 3.24
C SER A 85 -12.10 1.81 1.70
N TYR A 86 -12.68 2.88 1.16
CA TYR A 86 -12.81 3.10 -0.29
C TYR A 86 -11.97 4.31 -0.67
N TYR A 87 -10.90 4.09 -1.42
CA TYR A 87 -9.97 5.16 -1.77
C TYR A 87 -9.09 4.83 -2.96
N ARG A 88 -8.43 5.83 -3.44
CA ARG A 88 -7.34 5.75 -4.41
C ARG A 88 -6.15 6.51 -3.83
N ILE A 89 -4.99 5.88 -3.79
CA ILE A 89 -3.75 6.51 -3.31
C ILE A 89 -2.72 6.55 -4.43
N LYS A 90 -2.02 7.67 -4.55
CA LYS A 90 -0.91 7.85 -5.49
C LYS A 90 0.31 8.38 -4.77
N LEU A 91 1.47 7.90 -5.17
CA LEU A 91 2.76 8.48 -4.78
C LEU A 91 3.79 8.27 -5.89
N GLN A 92 4.85 9.06 -5.84
CA GLN A 92 6.06 8.83 -6.60
C GLN A 92 7.16 8.39 -5.65
N TYR A 93 7.95 7.40 -6.05
CA TYR A 93 9.08 6.95 -5.27
C TYR A 93 10.31 6.73 -6.15
N ARG A 94 11.46 6.72 -5.53
CA ARG A 94 12.73 6.28 -6.11
C ARG A 94 13.64 5.75 -5.03
N PHE A 95 14.54 4.85 -5.41
CA PHE A 95 15.60 4.38 -4.53
C PHE A 95 16.91 5.05 -4.90
N THR A 96 17.65 5.50 -3.88
CA THR A 96 18.95 6.15 -4.03
C THR A 96 19.92 5.60 -3.00
N GLY A 97 21.24 5.72 -3.28
CA GLY A 97 22.27 5.29 -2.34
C GLY A 97 22.40 3.77 -2.22
N GLU A 98 23.11 3.36 -1.20
CA GLU A 98 23.44 1.97 -0.91
C GLU A 98 22.53 1.41 0.19
N GLN A 99 22.43 0.09 0.25
CA GLN A 99 21.70 -0.59 1.31
C GLN A 99 22.40 -0.39 2.67
N ALA A 100 21.60 -0.34 3.74
CA ALA A 100 22.14 -0.35 5.10
C ALA A 100 23.03 -1.59 5.32
N LYS A 101 24.11 -1.39 6.06
CA LYS A 101 25.05 -2.47 6.39
C LYS A 101 24.30 -3.62 7.10
N ASP A 102 24.61 -4.84 6.73
CA ASP A 102 23.97 -6.07 7.21
C ASP A 102 22.46 -6.16 6.94
N GLY A 103 21.92 -5.34 6.05
CA GLY A 103 20.56 -5.48 5.53
C GLY A 103 20.42 -6.78 4.73
N PRO A 104 19.28 -7.50 4.86
CA PRO A 104 19.08 -8.73 4.11
C PRO A 104 19.01 -8.45 2.61
N GLY A 105 19.56 -9.35 1.79
CA GLY A 105 19.64 -9.12 0.33
C GLY A 105 18.29 -8.91 -0.36
N TRP A 106 17.21 -9.49 0.18
CA TRP A 106 15.86 -9.28 -0.34
C TRP A 106 15.33 -7.86 -0.08
N ALA A 107 15.82 -7.17 0.97
CA ALA A 107 15.46 -5.80 1.31
C ALA A 107 16.22 -4.74 0.47
N TYR A 108 17.11 -5.15 -0.43
CA TYR A 108 17.80 -4.21 -1.32
C TYR A 108 16.79 -3.47 -2.21
N ARG A 109 16.74 -2.13 -2.13
CA ARG A 109 15.80 -1.27 -2.85
C ARG A 109 14.37 -1.80 -2.74
N ASN A 110 13.94 -2.04 -1.50
CA ASN A 110 12.64 -2.55 -1.14
C ASN A 110 11.94 -1.55 -0.20
N SER A 111 10.64 -1.40 -0.37
CA SER A 111 9.74 -0.59 0.42
C SER A 111 8.31 -1.05 0.09
N GLY A 112 7.30 -0.48 0.74
CA GLY A 112 5.91 -0.85 0.46
C GLY A 112 4.92 0.23 0.87
N ILE A 113 3.74 0.19 0.25
CA ILE A 113 2.54 0.84 0.73
C ILE A 113 1.71 -0.24 1.41
N MET A 114 1.64 -0.21 2.75
CA MET A 114 0.80 -1.12 3.51
C MET A 114 -0.61 -0.56 3.53
N ILE A 115 -1.59 -1.34 3.11
CA ILE A 115 -3.01 -0.99 3.10
C ILE A 115 -3.81 -1.98 3.95
N HIS A 116 -5.00 -1.61 4.40
CA HIS A 116 -5.79 -2.40 5.35
C HIS A 116 -4.99 -2.82 6.60
N GLY A 117 -4.00 -2.01 6.97
CA GLY A 117 -3.06 -2.32 8.04
C GLY A 117 -3.67 -2.20 9.45
N GLN A 118 -3.12 -2.97 10.39
CA GLN A 118 -3.36 -2.75 11.81
C GLN A 118 -2.86 -1.37 12.25
N SER A 119 -3.34 -0.86 13.38
CA SER A 119 -2.90 0.46 13.87
C SER A 119 -1.48 0.40 14.44
N PRO A 120 -0.70 1.50 14.41
CA PRO A 120 0.67 1.51 14.92
C PRO A 120 0.75 1.17 16.42
N GLU A 121 -0.31 1.45 17.19
CA GLU A 121 -0.38 1.12 18.62
C GLU A 121 -0.57 -0.38 18.88
N SER A 122 -1.17 -1.10 17.93
CA SER A 122 -1.43 -2.54 18.04
C SER A 122 -0.24 -3.41 17.63
N ILE A 123 0.81 -2.81 17.04
CA ILE A 123 2.01 -3.52 16.61
C ILE A 123 2.88 -3.87 17.83
N GLY A 124 3.18 -5.15 17.99
CA GLY A 124 4.08 -5.64 19.03
C GLY A 124 5.47 -5.01 18.96
N LYS A 125 6.18 -4.98 20.09
CA LYS A 125 7.51 -4.38 20.15
C LYS A 125 8.48 -5.05 19.18
N ASP A 126 8.44 -6.38 19.10
CA ASP A 126 9.34 -7.21 18.30
C ASP A 126 8.74 -7.61 16.96
N GLN A 127 7.54 -7.12 16.65
CA GLN A 127 6.86 -7.36 15.39
C GLN A 127 7.58 -6.61 14.27
N ASP A 128 7.88 -7.32 13.18
CA ASP A 128 8.60 -6.78 12.01
C ASP A 128 7.68 -6.00 11.07
N PHE A 129 6.55 -6.59 10.67
CA PHE A 129 5.60 -6.00 9.73
C PHE A 129 4.21 -5.88 10.33
N PRO A 130 3.42 -4.85 9.98
CA PRO A 130 2.01 -4.80 10.33
C PRO A 130 1.26 -5.93 9.62
N VAL A 131 0.29 -6.53 10.28
CA VAL A 131 -0.71 -7.33 9.57
C VAL A 131 -1.44 -6.42 8.59
N SER A 132 -1.29 -6.67 7.30
CA SER A 132 -1.73 -5.77 6.23
C SER A 132 -1.68 -6.45 4.86
N ILE A 133 -2.12 -5.76 3.85
CA ILE A 133 -1.78 -6.04 2.45
C ILE A 133 -0.66 -5.07 2.05
N GLU A 134 0.41 -5.58 1.49
CA GLU A 134 1.54 -4.77 1.01
C GLU A 134 1.52 -4.63 -0.51
N VAL A 135 1.53 -3.40 -0.97
CA VAL A 135 1.90 -3.04 -2.34
C VAL A 135 3.41 -2.84 -2.35
N GLN A 136 4.14 -3.90 -2.64
CA GLN A 136 5.60 -3.92 -2.55
C GLN A 136 6.22 -3.07 -3.65
N LEU A 137 7.06 -2.13 -3.26
CA LEU A 137 7.78 -1.23 -4.15
C LEU A 137 9.24 -1.67 -4.25
N LEU A 138 9.65 -2.10 -5.44
CA LEU A 138 11.02 -2.56 -5.67
C LEU A 138 11.75 -1.68 -6.69
N GLY A 139 13.05 -1.50 -6.47
CA GLY A 139 13.98 -0.95 -7.45
C GLY A 139 14.85 -2.05 -8.06
N GLY A 140 15.18 -1.93 -9.33
CA GLY A 140 16.06 -2.88 -10.02
C GLY A 140 17.52 -2.78 -9.57
N ASN A 141 18.22 -3.90 -9.62
CA ASN A 141 19.63 -4.05 -9.26
C ASN A 141 20.60 -3.90 -10.45
N GLY A 142 20.08 -3.50 -11.60
CA GLY A 142 20.87 -3.34 -12.84
C GLY A 142 21.08 -4.65 -13.64
N LYS A 143 20.61 -5.79 -13.15
CA LYS A 143 20.88 -7.11 -13.74
C LYS A 143 19.61 -7.91 -13.98
N GLU A 144 18.81 -8.16 -12.96
CA GLU A 144 17.71 -9.11 -12.97
C GLU A 144 16.37 -8.42 -13.17
N LYS A 145 15.39 -9.20 -13.68
CA LYS A 145 14.01 -8.76 -13.69
C LYS A 145 13.51 -8.68 -12.25
N ARG A 146 13.06 -7.50 -11.83
CA ARG A 146 12.53 -7.22 -10.51
C ARG A 146 11.36 -6.27 -10.63
N THR A 147 10.17 -6.84 -10.71
CA THR A 147 8.93 -6.08 -10.86
C THR A 147 8.61 -5.27 -9.60
N THR A 148 7.80 -4.24 -9.73
CA THR A 148 7.33 -3.41 -8.62
C THR A 148 5.81 -3.39 -8.54
N CYS A 149 5.23 -2.77 -7.50
CA CYS A 149 3.80 -2.87 -7.21
C CYS A 149 3.34 -4.34 -7.14
N ASN A 150 4.19 -5.20 -6.59
CA ASN A 150 3.87 -6.59 -6.31
C ASN A 150 2.87 -6.67 -5.15
N LEU A 151 2.32 -7.85 -4.89
CA LEU A 151 1.55 -8.11 -3.69
C LEU A 151 2.40 -8.93 -2.72
N CYS A 152 2.47 -8.50 -1.44
CA CYS A 152 2.82 -9.36 -0.32
C CYS A 152 1.74 -9.29 0.76
N THR A 153 1.61 -10.35 1.55
CA THR A 153 0.48 -10.56 2.46
C THR A 153 0.93 -10.89 3.87
N PRO A 154 1.61 -9.94 4.59
CA PRO A 154 2.01 -10.19 5.96
C PRO A 154 0.78 -10.36 6.88
N GLY A 155 0.60 -11.57 7.43
CA GLY A 155 -0.55 -11.94 8.27
C GLY A 155 -1.91 -11.93 7.58
N THR A 156 -1.94 -11.95 6.25
CA THR A 156 -3.16 -11.85 5.45
C THR A 156 -3.17 -12.84 4.29
N ASN A 157 -4.31 -12.96 3.64
CA ASN A 157 -4.51 -13.68 2.36
C ASN A 157 -5.41 -12.83 1.47
N VAL A 158 -5.47 -13.18 0.19
CA VAL A 158 -6.39 -12.58 -0.80
C VAL A 158 -7.04 -13.66 -1.65
N VAL A 159 -8.02 -13.29 -2.48
CA VAL A 159 -8.56 -14.17 -3.51
C VAL A 159 -8.05 -13.71 -4.87
N MET A 160 -7.49 -14.64 -5.64
CA MET A 160 -7.05 -14.43 -7.02
C MET A 160 -7.68 -15.46 -7.94
N ASN A 161 -8.28 -15.03 -9.04
CA ASN A 161 -8.95 -15.93 -10.00
C ASN A 161 -9.97 -16.87 -9.31
N GLY A 162 -10.73 -16.34 -8.33
CA GLY A 162 -11.75 -17.08 -7.59
C GLY A 162 -11.22 -18.09 -6.57
N LYS A 163 -9.90 -18.13 -6.30
CA LYS A 163 -9.28 -19.05 -5.33
C LYS A 163 -8.52 -18.28 -4.26
N LEU A 164 -8.56 -18.81 -3.03
CA LEU A 164 -7.74 -18.30 -1.94
C LEU A 164 -6.25 -18.41 -2.32
N PHE A 165 -5.55 -17.27 -2.28
CA PHE A 165 -4.13 -17.17 -2.52
C PHE A 165 -3.41 -17.00 -1.17
N THR A 166 -2.60 -17.99 -0.81
CA THR A 166 -1.90 -18.06 0.48
C THR A 166 -0.38 -17.90 0.42
N PRO A 167 0.29 -17.93 -0.76
CA PRO A 167 1.70 -17.59 -0.82
C PRO A 167 1.94 -16.16 -0.34
N HIS A 168 3.09 -15.93 0.33
CA HIS A 168 3.39 -14.63 0.92
C HIS A 168 3.45 -13.51 -0.12
N CYS A 169 4.11 -13.71 -1.24
CA CYS A 169 4.22 -12.71 -2.29
C CYS A 169 3.94 -13.26 -3.68
N ILE A 170 3.50 -12.37 -4.58
CA ILE A 170 3.41 -12.61 -6.02
C ILE A 170 3.88 -11.37 -6.79
N ASN A 171 4.66 -11.61 -7.82
CA ASN A 171 5.12 -10.55 -8.72
C ASN A 171 3.98 -9.99 -9.58
N SER A 172 4.00 -8.69 -9.76
CA SER A 172 3.15 -7.99 -10.72
C SER A 172 3.63 -8.20 -12.17
N THR A 173 2.91 -7.62 -13.11
CA THR A 173 3.33 -7.58 -14.53
C THR A 173 4.08 -6.30 -14.90
N SER A 174 4.58 -5.54 -13.92
CA SER A 174 5.29 -4.29 -14.18
C SER A 174 6.64 -4.50 -14.87
N ASP A 175 7.17 -3.41 -15.42
CA ASP A 175 8.56 -3.34 -15.81
C ASP A 175 9.47 -3.30 -14.57
N THR A 176 10.79 -3.46 -14.81
CA THR A 176 11.83 -3.27 -13.81
C THR A 176 12.45 -1.88 -13.98
N TYR A 177 12.47 -1.11 -12.90
CA TYR A 177 13.00 0.26 -12.89
C TYR A 177 14.38 0.24 -12.23
N HIS A 178 15.44 0.33 -13.05
CA HIS A 178 16.82 0.34 -12.59
C HIS A 178 17.30 1.76 -12.24
N GLY A 179 18.31 1.83 -11.38
CA GLY A 179 18.88 3.10 -10.97
C GLY A 179 17.96 3.88 -10.02
N ASP A 180 18.13 5.21 -10.00
CA ASP A 180 17.39 6.11 -9.10
C ASP A 180 16.27 6.91 -9.79
N GLN A 181 15.64 6.32 -10.79
CA GLN A 181 14.52 6.93 -11.52
C GLN A 181 13.25 6.99 -10.69
N TRP A 182 12.44 8.02 -10.92
CA TRP A 182 11.11 8.17 -10.32
C TRP A 182 10.11 7.20 -10.94
N VAL A 183 9.32 6.55 -10.10
CA VAL A 183 8.24 5.64 -10.49
C VAL A 183 6.94 6.09 -9.83
N ASN A 184 5.85 6.16 -10.61
CA ASN A 184 4.52 6.40 -10.09
C ASN A 184 3.91 5.08 -9.63
N ALA A 185 3.51 5.02 -8.37
CA ALA A 185 2.70 3.94 -7.83
C ALA A 185 1.30 4.44 -7.48
N GLU A 186 0.30 3.67 -7.86
CA GLU A 186 -1.09 3.97 -7.53
C GLU A 186 -1.80 2.70 -7.10
N VAL A 187 -2.71 2.83 -6.14
CA VAL A 187 -3.54 1.74 -5.65
C VAL A 187 -4.99 2.20 -5.59
N ILE A 188 -5.90 1.39 -6.11
CA ILE A 188 -7.34 1.55 -5.94
C ILE A 188 -7.80 0.48 -4.97
N VAL A 189 -8.49 0.88 -3.93
CA VAL A 189 -9.05 0.00 -2.90
C VAL A 189 -10.55 0.23 -2.80
N LEU A 190 -11.32 -0.83 -3.04
CA LEU A 190 -12.79 -0.81 -2.95
C LEU A 190 -13.26 -1.67 -1.77
N GLY A 191 -12.92 -1.22 -0.54
CA GLY A 191 -13.21 -1.95 0.69
C GLY A 191 -12.58 -3.35 0.66
N ASP A 192 -13.36 -4.36 0.95
CA ASP A 192 -12.99 -5.78 0.91
C ASP A 192 -13.25 -6.47 -0.43
N SER A 193 -13.71 -5.73 -1.46
CA SER A 193 -14.11 -6.33 -2.74
C SER A 193 -12.95 -6.48 -3.72
N ILE A 194 -12.33 -5.39 -4.12
CA ILE A 194 -11.25 -5.37 -5.12
C ILE A 194 -10.13 -4.42 -4.70
N VAL A 195 -8.89 -4.85 -4.96
CA VAL A 195 -7.69 -4.01 -4.92
C VAL A 195 -6.96 -4.12 -6.26
N GLN A 196 -6.50 -2.97 -6.77
CA GLN A 196 -5.76 -2.88 -8.03
C GLN A 196 -4.49 -2.06 -7.84
N HIS A 197 -3.36 -2.57 -8.34
CA HIS A 197 -2.06 -1.90 -8.32
C HIS A 197 -1.71 -1.38 -9.70
N PHE A 198 -1.14 -0.18 -9.75
CA PHE A 198 -0.69 0.47 -10.97
C PHE A 198 0.76 0.92 -10.82
N ALA A 199 1.55 0.73 -11.86
CA ALA A 199 2.89 1.27 -12.01
C ALA A 199 2.95 2.13 -13.28
N ASN A 200 3.32 3.42 -13.15
CA ASN A 200 3.32 4.39 -14.25
C ASN A 200 2.02 4.33 -15.08
N ASP A 201 0.88 4.48 -14.38
CA ASP A 201 -0.49 4.51 -14.91
C ASP A 201 -0.97 3.19 -15.58
N LYS A 202 -0.17 2.14 -15.57
CA LYS A 202 -0.54 0.82 -16.09
C LYS A 202 -0.96 -0.10 -14.95
N MET A 203 -2.16 -0.67 -15.01
CA MET A 203 -2.59 -1.72 -14.07
C MET A 203 -1.69 -2.94 -14.22
N VAL A 204 -1.08 -3.38 -13.13
CA VAL A 204 -0.09 -4.45 -13.12
C VAL A 204 -0.46 -5.64 -12.24
N LEU A 205 -1.44 -5.46 -11.35
CA LEU A 205 -1.97 -6.52 -10.50
C LEU A 205 -3.39 -6.19 -10.03
N SER A 206 -4.22 -7.22 -9.85
CA SER A 206 -5.55 -7.10 -9.22
C SER A 206 -5.89 -8.36 -8.46
N TYR A 207 -6.58 -8.22 -7.34
CA TYR A 207 -7.05 -9.29 -6.48
C TYR A 207 -8.29 -8.84 -5.70
N GLU A 208 -8.91 -9.79 -5.00
CA GLU A 208 -10.17 -9.61 -4.30
C GLU A 208 -10.08 -10.12 -2.86
N LYS A 209 -11.04 -9.70 -2.04
CA LYS A 209 -11.30 -10.24 -0.70
C LYS A 209 -10.06 -10.32 0.17
N PRO A 210 -9.36 -9.18 0.42
CA PRO A 210 -8.30 -9.14 1.40
C PRO A 210 -8.85 -9.57 2.75
N GLN A 211 -8.15 -10.50 3.42
CA GLN A 211 -8.64 -11.13 4.64
C GLN A 211 -7.51 -11.51 5.59
N ILE A 212 -7.81 -11.62 6.86
CA ILE A 212 -6.89 -12.13 7.87
C ILE A 212 -6.53 -13.58 7.54
N GLY A 213 -5.27 -13.94 7.69
CA GLY A 213 -4.80 -15.30 7.48
C GLY A 213 -3.32 -15.35 7.20
N GLY A 214 -2.82 -16.56 6.92
CA GLY A 214 -1.41 -16.72 6.62
C GLY A 214 -0.50 -16.55 7.85
N GLY A 215 0.78 -16.43 7.58
CA GLY A 215 1.86 -16.21 8.54
C GLY A 215 2.71 -15.02 8.11
N ASN A 216 4.05 -15.19 8.21
CA ASN A 216 5.05 -14.23 7.72
C ASN A 216 5.01 -12.86 8.42
N VAL A 217 4.61 -12.85 9.69
CA VAL A 217 4.79 -11.74 10.60
C VAL A 217 5.45 -12.29 11.84
N SER A 218 6.64 -11.82 12.18
CA SER A 218 7.35 -12.22 13.39
C SER A 218 7.07 -11.27 14.55
N GLY A 219 7.24 -11.74 15.77
CA GLY A 219 7.02 -10.94 16.98
C GLY A 219 5.56 -10.55 17.23
N GLN A 220 4.62 -11.15 16.54
CA GLN A 220 3.20 -10.97 16.79
C GLN A 220 2.75 -11.94 17.89
N GLU A 221 2.60 -11.45 19.09
CA GLU A 221 2.16 -12.25 20.25
C GLU A 221 0.64 -12.48 20.26
N ASN A 222 -0.12 -11.56 19.67
CA ASN A 222 -1.58 -11.61 19.60
C ASN A 222 -2.05 -11.75 18.16
N ILE A 223 -3.02 -12.60 17.96
CA ILE A 223 -3.68 -12.76 16.68
C ILE A 223 -4.48 -11.49 16.37
N PHE A 224 -4.13 -10.80 15.31
CA PHE A 224 -4.88 -9.68 14.79
C PHE A 224 -6.07 -10.20 13.96
N GLY A 225 -7.23 -10.31 14.59
CA GLY A 225 -8.46 -10.81 13.96
C GLY A 225 -8.53 -12.33 13.80
N THR A 226 -9.58 -12.80 13.16
CA THR A 226 -9.86 -14.23 12.93
C THR A 226 -9.53 -14.60 11.48
N SER A 227 -8.88 -15.74 11.26
CA SER A 227 -8.58 -16.24 9.91
C SER A 227 -9.83 -16.28 9.03
N GLY A 228 -9.74 -15.71 7.82
CA GLY A 228 -10.85 -15.54 6.88
C GLY A 228 -11.73 -14.31 7.13
N GLN A 229 -11.49 -13.54 8.19
CA GLN A 229 -12.15 -12.25 8.39
C GLN A 229 -11.74 -11.26 7.30
N LEU A 230 -12.70 -10.72 6.56
CA LEU A 230 -12.45 -9.73 5.51
C LEU A 230 -11.95 -8.41 6.09
N LEU A 231 -11.00 -7.80 5.38
CA LEU A 231 -10.43 -6.49 5.73
C LEU A 231 -11.21 -5.39 4.99
N THR A 232 -12.17 -4.81 5.68
CA THR A 232 -13.07 -3.79 5.11
C THR A 232 -12.48 -2.38 5.18
N GLU A 233 -11.58 -2.13 6.13
CA GLU A 233 -10.87 -0.87 6.35
C GLU A 233 -9.54 -1.12 7.04
N GLY A 234 -8.66 -0.13 7.07
CA GLY A 234 -7.42 -0.18 7.83
C GLY A 234 -6.57 1.07 7.67
N THR A 235 -5.42 1.07 8.31
CA THR A 235 -4.43 2.13 8.17
C THR A 235 -3.68 2.01 6.84
N ILE A 236 -3.05 3.12 6.45
CA ILE A 236 -2.06 3.16 5.37
C ILE A 236 -0.71 3.48 6.00
N SER A 237 0.33 2.73 5.64
CA SER A 237 1.69 3.07 6.04
C SER A 237 2.70 2.88 4.91
N LEU A 238 3.82 3.57 5.03
CA LEU A 238 4.97 3.47 4.14
C LEU A 238 6.10 2.75 4.87
N GLN A 239 6.69 1.77 4.22
CA GLN A 239 7.67 0.86 4.81
C GLN A 239 9.10 1.37 4.67
N SER A 240 9.94 1.07 5.66
CA SER A 240 11.41 1.16 5.62
C SER A 240 12.03 -0.20 5.91
N GLU A 241 12.96 -0.62 5.05
CA GLU A 241 13.72 -1.87 5.21
C GLU A 241 15.05 -1.85 4.45
#